data_1fecbfb4d87b583e94dfe427c04d5db5
#
_entry.id   1fecbfb4d87b583e94dfe427c04d5db5
#
_cell.length_a   1.000
_cell.length_b   1.000
_cell.length_c   1.000
_cell.angle_alpha   90.00
_cell.angle_beta   90.00
_cell.angle_gamma   90.00
#
_symmetry.space_group_name_H-M   'P 1'
#
loop_
_entity.id
_entity.type
_entity.pdbx_description
1 polymer ?
#
loop_
_entity_poly.entity_id
_entity_poly.type
_entity_poly.pdbx_seq_one_letter_code
_entity_poly.pdbx_strand_id
1 'polypeptide(L)'
;VLGAVGLLGHQMFWKQESHLKWVTFAITLVVFLISLMLLADQGAASASGFYFERNVPWIKAINTNYHVGVDGLSLWLVILTTFIMPIAVLSTWNAVEKRPTAFYIFLLLLESAMIGVFVSLDLLVFYLFFEASLVPMFFLIGIWGGDNRIYAAIKFFIFTAFGSLLMLVAIISLYYLHLTATGRGTFDFVT
;
A
#
# COMPACT_ATOMS: atom_id res chain seq x y z
N VAL A 1 -2.33 0.08 -8.06
CA VAL A 1 -2.54 -1.16 -8.83
C VAL A 1 -2.83 -0.85 -10.30
N LEU A 2 -3.86 -0.05 -10.63
CA LEU A 2 -4.21 0.29 -12.03
C LEU A 2 -3.04 0.90 -12.81
N GLY A 3 -2.24 1.78 -12.19
CA GLY A 3 -1.04 2.35 -12.79
C GLY A 3 0.02 1.30 -13.15
N ALA A 4 0.26 0.33 -12.27
CA ALA A 4 1.21 -0.77 -12.52
C ALA A 4 0.73 -1.68 -13.67
N VAL A 5 -0.57 -1.98 -13.73
CA VAL A 5 -1.18 -2.74 -14.83
C VAL A 5 -1.11 -1.95 -16.15
N GLY A 6 -1.34 -0.63 -16.09
CA GLY A 6 -1.20 0.26 -17.23
C GLY A 6 0.22 0.28 -17.80
N LEU A 7 1.26 0.25 -16.95
CA LEU A 7 2.65 0.17 -17.39
C LEU A 7 2.99 -1.18 -18.03
N LEU A 8 2.46 -2.28 -17.54
CA LEU A 8 2.61 -3.60 -18.17
C LEU A 8 1.98 -3.61 -19.57
N GLY A 9 0.79 -3.05 -19.73
CA GLY A 9 0.13 -2.90 -21.03
C GLY A 9 0.92 -2.00 -21.98
N HIS A 10 1.41 -0.87 -21.48
CA HIS A 10 2.21 0.07 -22.27
C HIS A 10 3.51 -0.56 -22.80
N GLN A 11 4.20 -1.37 -21.97
CA GLN A 11 5.42 -2.06 -22.37
C GLN A 11 5.17 -3.09 -23.50
N MET A 12 3.99 -3.71 -23.53
CA MET A 12 3.62 -4.68 -24.55
C MET A 12 3.43 -4.01 -25.93
N PHE A 13 3.05 -2.73 -25.96
CA PHE A 13 2.78 -1.98 -27.20
C PHE A 13 3.90 -1.02 -27.63
N TRP A 14 4.68 -0.45 -26.69
CA TRP A 14 5.67 0.58 -26.97
C TRP A 14 7.02 0.29 -26.28
N LYS A 15 8.03 -0.06 -27.07
CA LYS A 15 9.39 -0.39 -26.64
C LYS A 15 10.27 0.80 -26.22
N GLN A 16 9.74 2.03 -26.12
CA GLN A 16 10.54 3.23 -25.87
C GLN A 16 10.62 3.55 -24.38
N GLU A 17 11.77 3.29 -23.76
CA GLU A 17 12.04 3.51 -22.33
C GLU A 17 11.88 4.97 -21.85
N SER A 18 12.07 5.94 -22.76
CA SER A 18 11.93 7.37 -22.43
C SER A 18 10.50 7.76 -22.05
N HIS A 19 9.49 7.19 -22.71
CA HIS A 19 8.09 7.49 -22.41
C HIS A 19 7.63 6.89 -21.09
N LEU A 20 8.23 5.78 -20.65
CA LEU A 20 7.88 5.09 -19.41
C LEU A 20 8.06 5.99 -18.17
N LYS A 21 9.16 6.72 -18.12
CA LYS A 21 9.47 7.65 -17.02
C LYS A 21 8.42 8.76 -16.90
N TRP A 22 8.05 9.35 -18.04
CA TRP A 22 7.02 10.38 -18.11
C TRP A 22 5.63 9.85 -17.74
N VAL A 23 5.28 8.66 -18.20
CA VAL A 23 4.00 8.01 -17.86
C VAL A 23 3.93 7.72 -16.37
N THR A 24 4.99 7.15 -15.78
CA THR A 24 5.02 6.88 -14.34
C THR A 24 4.93 8.18 -13.53
N PHE A 25 5.68 9.21 -13.92
CA PHE A 25 5.61 10.51 -13.27
C PHE A 25 4.20 11.12 -13.35
N ALA A 26 3.57 11.06 -14.53
CA ALA A 26 2.21 11.54 -14.70
C ALA A 26 1.21 10.78 -13.83
N ILE A 27 1.33 9.44 -13.74
CA ILE A 27 0.48 8.61 -12.88
C ILE A 27 0.62 9.02 -11.42
N THR A 28 1.86 9.09 -10.90
CA THR A 28 2.10 9.46 -9.49
C THR A 28 1.65 10.88 -9.18
N LEU A 29 1.82 11.81 -10.13
CA LEU A 29 1.35 13.19 -9.99
C LEU A 29 -0.19 13.25 -9.96
N VAL A 30 -0.88 12.50 -10.82
CA VAL A 30 -2.35 12.43 -10.81
C VAL A 30 -2.86 11.83 -9.50
N VAL A 31 -2.23 10.76 -9.00
CA VAL A 31 -2.59 10.15 -7.70
C VAL A 31 -2.40 11.17 -6.57
N PHE A 32 -1.31 11.94 -6.59
CA PHE A 32 -1.10 13.01 -5.61
C PHE A 32 -2.18 14.10 -5.71
N LEU A 33 -2.52 14.56 -6.91
CA LEU A 33 -3.58 15.57 -7.09
C LEU A 33 -4.95 15.07 -6.62
N ILE A 34 -5.26 13.78 -6.87
CA ILE A 34 -6.48 13.15 -6.36
C ILE A 34 -6.46 13.10 -4.83
N SER A 35 -5.31 12.78 -4.21
CA SER A 35 -5.20 12.76 -2.75
C SER A 35 -5.42 14.14 -2.12
N LEU A 36 -5.03 15.23 -2.82
CA LEU A 36 -5.33 16.60 -2.38
C LEU A 36 -6.83 16.94 -2.46
N MET A 37 -7.57 16.34 -3.40
CA MET A 37 -9.03 16.53 -3.47
C MET A 37 -9.73 15.95 -2.22
N LEU A 38 -9.16 14.92 -1.57
CA LEU A 38 -9.68 14.40 -0.31
C LEU A 38 -9.65 15.43 0.83
N LEU A 39 -8.72 16.41 0.77
CA LEU A 39 -8.69 17.54 1.71
C LEU A 39 -9.83 18.53 1.48
N ALA A 40 -10.19 18.78 0.22
CA ALA A 40 -11.19 19.75 -0.15
C ALA A 40 -12.62 19.25 0.10
N ASP A 41 -12.85 17.96 -0.04
CA ASP A 41 -14.16 17.32 0.09
C ASP A 41 -14.15 16.37 1.31
N GLN A 42 -13.93 16.97 2.48
CA GLN A 42 -14.04 16.24 3.75
C GLN A 42 -15.51 15.99 4.12
N GLY A 43 -16.46 15.84 3.25
CA GLY A 43 -17.86 15.51 3.49
C GLY A 43 -18.30 15.35 4.96
N ALA A 44 -19.51 15.05 5.27
CA ALA A 44 -19.90 14.70 6.64
C ALA A 44 -19.15 13.43 7.06
N ALA A 45 -18.39 13.48 8.16
CA ALA A 45 -17.83 12.28 8.77
C ALA A 45 -18.96 11.28 9.02
N SER A 46 -18.67 9.99 8.81
CA SER A 46 -19.62 8.94 9.17
C SER A 46 -19.90 8.95 10.69
N ALA A 47 -20.90 8.22 11.14
CA ALA A 47 -21.18 8.09 12.57
C ALA A 47 -19.99 7.53 13.38
N SER A 48 -19.09 6.83 12.72
CA SER A 48 -17.82 6.29 13.26
C SER A 48 -16.70 7.33 13.32
N GLY A 49 -16.87 8.54 12.75
CA GLY A 49 -15.85 9.60 12.70
C GLY A 49 -14.87 9.50 11.54
N PHE A 50 -15.05 8.53 10.63
CA PHE A 50 -14.20 8.36 9.45
C PHE A 50 -14.83 9.00 8.21
N TYR A 51 -13.98 9.53 7.33
CA TYR A 51 -14.37 10.06 6.01
C TYR A 51 -14.23 8.98 4.94
N PHE A 52 -15.06 9.05 3.90
CA PHE A 52 -15.03 8.13 2.75
C PHE A 52 -15.12 6.65 3.14
N GLU A 53 -15.79 6.36 4.26
CA GLU A 53 -15.94 5.01 4.77
C GLU A 53 -16.68 4.09 3.82
N ARG A 54 -16.12 2.91 3.57
CA ARG A 54 -16.72 1.84 2.79
C ARG A 54 -16.53 0.52 3.50
N ASN A 55 -17.65 -0.12 3.83
CA ASN A 55 -17.67 -1.42 4.49
C ASN A 55 -18.39 -2.43 3.60
N VAL A 56 -17.66 -3.42 3.08
CA VAL A 56 -18.19 -4.45 2.19
C VAL A 56 -17.85 -5.83 2.79
N PRO A 57 -18.85 -6.70 3.03
CA PRO A 57 -18.59 -8.05 3.53
C PRO A 57 -17.67 -8.83 2.57
N TRP A 58 -16.55 -9.35 3.10
CA TRP A 58 -15.58 -10.10 2.30
C TRP A 58 -15.56 -11.57 2.66
N ILE A 59 -15.10 -11.95 3.86
CA ILE A 59 -15.01 -13.36 4.28
C ILE A 59 -16.00 -13.58 5.43
N LYS A 60 -17.23 -14.00 5.06
CA LYS A 60 -18.33 -14.21 6.02
C LYS A 60 -18.00 -15.23 7.12
N ALA A 61 -17.20 -16.26 6.81
CA ALA A 61 -16.87 -17.35 7.75
C ALA A 61 -16.15 -16.84 9.01
N ILE A 62 -15.39 -15.76 8.92
CA ILE A 62 -14.61 -15.16 10.01
C ILE A 62 -15.03 -13.72 10.31
N ASN A 63 -16.17 -13.30 9.73
CA ASN A 63 -16.72 -11.97 9.88
C ASN A 63 -15.72 -10.84 9.57
N THR A 64 -14.97 -11.02 8.48
CA THR A 64 -14.03 -10.03 7.98
C THR A 64 -14.67 -9.24 6.85
N ASN A 65 -14.57 -7.93 6.93
CA ASN A 65 -15.07 -7.01 5.94
C ASN A 65 -13.90 -6.30 5.24
N TYR A 66 -14.08 -6.02 3.95
CA TYR A 66 -13.25 -5.02 3.29
C TYR A 66 -13.71 -3.65 3.77
N HIS A 67 -13.18 -3.24 4.92
CA HIS A 67 -13.56 -2.00 5.58
C HIS A 67 -12.40 -1.01 5.45
N VAL A 68 -12.66 0.08 4.76
CA VAL A 68 -11.69 1.15 4.51
C VAL A 68 -12.32 2.50 4.80
N GLY A 69 -11.50 3.41 5.28
CA GLY A 69 -11.90 4.78 5.59
C GLY A 69 -10.67 5.63 5.89
N VAL A 70 -10.88 6.91 6.03
CA VAL A 70 -9.80 7.88 6.28
C VAL A 70 -10.16 8.72 7.49
N ASP A 71 -9.23 8.84 8.43
CA ASP A 71 -9.31 9.77 9.54
C ASP A 71 -8.37 10.97 9.34
N GLY A 72 -8.36 11.91 10.27
CA GLY A 72 -7.51 13.08 10.19
C GLY A 72 -6.01 12.76 10.14
N LEU A 73 -5.55 11.64 10.75
CA LEU A 73 -4.15 11.23 10.73
C LEU A 73 -3.81 10.47 9.45
N SER A 74 -4.63 9.49 9.07
CA SER A 74 -4.39 8.66 7.89
C SER A 74 -4.45 9.48 6.60
N LEU A 75 -5.29 10.53 6.56
CA LEU A 75 -5.35 11.47 5.44
C LEU A 75 -3.98 12.10 5.16
N TRP A 76 -3.31 12.61 6.20
CA TRP A 76 -1.98 13.21 6.03
C TRP A 76 -0.92 12.19 5.63
N LEU A 77 -1.01 10.94 6.12
CA LEU A 77 -0.10 9.87 5.73
C LEU A 77 -0.31 9.47 4.26
N VAL A 78 -1.54 9.41 3.79
CA VAL A 78 -1.86 9.17 2.37
C VAL A 78 -1.29 10.30 1.50
N ILE A 79 -1.52 11.57 1.88
CA ILE A 79 -1.00 12.73 1.12
C ILE A 79 0.52 12.74 1.11
N LEU A 80 1.17 12.46 2.24
CA LEU A 80 2.62 12.37 2.33
C LEU A 80 3.17 11.28 1.42
N THR A 81 2.54 10.09 1.42
CA THR A 81 2.94 8.98 0.55
C THR A 81 2.84 9.36 -0.91
N THR A 82 1.69 9.87 -1.33
CA THR A 82 1.46 10.28 -2.72
C THR A 82 2.31 11.48 -3.14
N PHE A 83 2.70 12.35 -2.22
CA PHE A 83 3.63 13.46 -2.47
C PHE A 83 5.07 12.99 -2.70
N ILE A 84 5.55 12.03 -1.90
CA ILE A 84 6.91 11.51 -2.02
C ILE A 84 7.12 10.73 -3.32
N MET A 85 6.09 10.10 -3.86
CA MET A 85 6.22 9.24 -5.04
C MET A 85 6.67 9.96 -6.33
N PRO A 86 6.09 11.10 -6.73
CA PRO A 86 6.62 11.88 -7.85
C PRO A 86 8.08 12.30 -7.65
N ILE A 87 8.46 12.66 -6.43
CA ILE A 87 9.84 13.03 -6.08
C ILE A 87 10.76 11.81 -6.22
N ALA A 88 10.34 10.64 -5.77
CA ALA A 88 11.09 9.38 -5.93
C ALA A 88 11.30 9.04 -7.43
N VAL A 89 10.28 9.21 -8.26
CA VAL A 89 10.40 9.02 -9.71
C VAL A 89 11.40 10.00 -10.31
N LEU A 90 11.35 11.29 -9.93
CA LEU A 90 12.29 12.31 -10.42
C LEU A 90 13.73 12.02 -9.95
N SER A 91 13.93 11.65 -8.70
CA SER A 91 15.26 11.36 -8.15
C SER A 91 15.92 10.14 -8.83
N THR A 92 15.12 9.19 -9.27
CA THR A 92 15.59 7.97 -9.93
C THR A 92 15.68 8.08 -11.45
N TRP A 93 15.35 9.26 -12.01
CA TRP A 93 15.21 9.48 -13.47
C TRP A 93 16.42 9.05 -14.29
N ASN A 94 17.63 9.35 -13.83
CA ASN A 94 18.88 9.00 -14.48
C ASN A 94 19.65 7.88 -13.75
N ALA A 95 19.21 7.50 -12.56
CA ALA A 95 19.92 6.52 -11.73
C ALA A 95 19.56 5.07 -12.09
N VAL A 96 18.35 4.84 -12.63
CA VAL A 96 17.87 3.49 -12.96
C VAL A 96 18.06 3.21 -14.44
N GLU A 97 19.19 2.56 -14.77
CA GLU A 97 19.50 2.10 -16.14
C GLU A 97 19.07 0.65 -16.39
N LYS A 98 19.13 -0.20 -15.33
CA LYS A 98 18.82 -1.62 -15.47
C LYS A 98 17.33 -1.88 -15.21
N ARG A 99 16.61 -2.44 -16.20
CA ARG A 99 15.20 -2.85 -16.11
C ARG A 99 14.28 -1.74 -15.55
N PRO A 100 14.27 -0.53 -16.10
CA PRO A 100 13.52 0.60 -15.54
C PRO A 100 12.02 0.31 -15.41
N THR A 101 11.44 -0.47 -16.33
CA THR A 101 10.03 -0.85 -16.27
C THR A 101 9.69 -1.62 -15.00
N ALA A 102 10.49 -2.63 -14.66
CA ALA A 102 10.27 -3.41 -13.44
C ALA A 102 10.40 -2.53 -12.18
N PHE A 103 11.37 -1.61 -12.18
CA PHE A 103 11.55 -0.65 -11.09
C PHE A 103 10.29 0.18 -10.84
N TYR A 104 9.77 0.82 -11.88
CA TYR A 104 8.59 1.69 -11.73
C TYR A 104 7.31 0.91 -11.43
N ILE A 105 7.18 -0.34 -11.92
CA ILE A 105 6.08 -1.22 -11.54
C ILE A 105 6.12 -1.54 -10.04
N PHE A 106 7.28 -1.95 -9.52
CA PHE A 106 7.43 -2.22 -8.09
C PHE A 106 7.22 -0.97 -7.24
N LEU A 107 7.65 0.21 -7.73
CA LEU A 107 7.43 1.48 -7.05
C LEU A 107 5.93 1.80 -6.93
N LEU A 108 5.15 1.65 -8.00
CA LEU A 108 3.70 1.86 -8.00
C LEU A 108 2.93 0.80 -7.18
N LEU A 109 3.42 -0.44 -7.17
CA LEU A 109 2.85 -1.49 -6.31
C LEU A 109 3.09 -1.17 -4.83
N LEU A 110 4.28 -0.69 -4.50
CA LEU A 110 4.62 -0.26 -3.14
C LEU A 110 3.73 0.90 -2.70
N GLU A 111 3.57 1.93 -3.53
CA GLU A 111 2.65 3.05 -3.27
C GLU A 111 1.23 2.55 -2.98
N SER A 112 0.73 1.66 -3.82
CA SER A 112 -0.62 1.10 -3.68
C SER A 112 -0.79 0.31 -2.38
N ALA A 113 0.22 -0.46 -1.99
CA ALA A 113 0.21 -1.22 -0.75
C ALA A 113 0.26 -0.29 0.48
N MET A 114 1.11 0.74 0.46
CA MET A 114 1.22 1.73 1.55
C MET A 114 -0.09 2.51 1.74
N ILE A 115 -0.73 2.96 0.66
CA ILE A 115 -2.05 3.60 0.75
C ILE A 115 -3.05 2.62 1.36
N GLY A 116 -3.05 1.36 0.92
CA GLY A 116 -3.93 0.31 1.48
C GLY A 116 -3.75 0.12 2.99
N VAL A 117 -2.51 0.17 3.49
CA VAL A 117 -2.22 0.11 4.93
C VAL A 117 -2.88 1.28 5.68
N PHE A 118 -2.75 2.51 5.15
CA PHE A 118 -3.23 3.70 5.85
C PHE A 118 -4.75 3.89 5.82
N VAL A 119 -5.45 3.28 4.87
CA VAL A 119 -6.91 3.39 4.77
C VAL A 119 -7.66 2.20 5.34
N SER A 120 -6.97 1.14 5.77
CA SER A 120 -7.60 -0.07 6.29
C SER A 120 -8.17 0.13 7.70
N LEU A 121 -9.45 -0.19 7.89
CA LEU A 121 -10.16 -0.20 9.17
C LEU A 121 -10.45 -1.63 9.67
N ASP A 122 -10.09 -2.66 8.91
CA ASP A 122 -10.12 -4.06 9.30
C ASP A 122 -8.67 -4.55 9.48
N LEU A 123 -8.37 -5.16 10.62
CA LEU A 123 -7.01 -5.59 10.98
C LEU A 123 -6.45 -6.65 10.03
N LEU A 124 -7.30 -7.52 9.45
CA LEU A 124 -6.85 -8.51 8.49
C LEU A 124 -6.53 -7.85 7.14
N VAL A 125 -7.32 -6.88 6.71
CA VAL A 125 -7.07 -6.09 5.48
C VAL A 125 -5.79 -5.28 5.65
N PHE A 126 -5.60 -4.64 6.81
CA PHE A 126 -4.36 -3.96 7.17
C PHE A 126 -3.15 -4.88 7.05
N TYR A 127 -3.22 -6.08 7.65
CA TYR A 127 -2.15 -7.06 7.60
C TYR A 127 -1.80 -7.47 6.18
N LEU A 128 -2.81 -7.73 5.34
CA LEU A 128 -2.59 -8.11 3.95
C LEU A 128 -1.89 -7.03 3.13
N PHE A 129 -2.27 -5.76 3.29
CA PHE A 129 -1.59 -4.66 2.60
C PHE A 129 -0.17 -4.45 3.14
N PHE A 130 0.04 -4.63 4.44
CA PHE A 130 1.36 -4.59 5.05
C PHE A 130 2.28 -5.66 4.46
N GLU A 131 1.85 -6.93 4.42
CA GLU A 131 2.59 -8.01 3.78
C GLU A 131 2.82 -7.77 2.29
N ALA A 132 1.80 -7.27 1.58
CA ALA A 132 1.91 -6.96 0.17
C ALA A 132 2.97 -5.88 -0.12
N SER A 133 3.27 -4.98 0.83
CA SER A 133 4.32 -3.96 0.68
C SER A 133 5.74 -4.54 0.74
N LEU A 134 5.92 -5.68 1.41
CA LEU A 134 7.24 -6.31 1.57
C LEU A 134 7.78 -6.85 0.25
N VAL A 135 6.90 -7.36 -0.61
CA VAL A 135 7.30 -7.96 -1.89
C VAL A 135 7.96 -6.94 -2.82
N PRO A 136 7.33 -5.79 -3.15
CA PRO A 136 8.00 -4.76 -3.95
C PRO A 136 9.29 -4.25 -3.31
N MET A 137 9.31 -4.05 -2.00
CA MET A 137 10.48 -3.55 -1.28
C MET A 137 11.65 -4.54 -1.36
N PHE A 138 11.39 -5.84 -1.20
CA PHE A 138 12.40 -6.89 -1.37
C PHE A 138 13.04 -6.84 -2.76
N PHE A 139 12.24 -6.71 -3.82
CA PHE A 139 12.76 -6.62 -5.19
C PHE A 139 13.49 -5.31 -5.46
N LEU A 140 12.97 -4.18 -4.96
CA LEU A 140 13.64 -2.89 -5.10
C LEU A 140 15.02 -2.88 -4.47
N ILE A 141 15.17 -3.41 -3.26
CA ILE A 141 16.47 -3.53 -2.59
C ILE A 141 17.35 -4.56 -3.30
N GLY A 142 16.82 -5.74 -3.66
CA GLY A 142 17.61 -6.86 -4.18
C GLY A 142 18.14 -6.64 -5.60
N ILE A 143 17.42 -5.89 -6.43
CA ILE A 143 17.81 -5.67 -7.84
C ILE A 143 18.60 -4.36 -8.00
N TRP A 144 18.17 -3.26 -7.38
CA TRP A 144 18.72 -1.91 -7.58
C TRP A 144 19.51 -1.38 -6.38
N GLY A 145 19.65 -2.14 -5.30
CA GLY A 145 20.49 -1.77 -4.15
C GLY A 145 21.99 -1.78 -4.47
N GLY A 146 22.81 -1.45 -3.46
CA GLY A 146 24.27 -1.40 -3.54
C GLY A 146 24.95 -2.78 -3.62
N ASP A 147 26.25 -2.84 -3.32
CA ASP A 147 27.06 -4.05 -3.51
C ASP A 147 26.56 -5.29 -2.76
N ASN A 148 26.07 -5.11 -1.53
CA ASN A 148 25.55 -6.20 -0.69
C ASN A 148 24.02 -6.34 -0.77
N ARG A 149 23.39 -5.89 -1.86
CA ARG A 149 21.92 -5.79 -2.02
C ARG A 149 21.15 -7.07 -1.75
N ILE A 150 21.67 -8.22 -2.21
CA ILE A 150 20.97 -9.51 -2.02
C ILE A 150 20.94 -9.89 -0.54
N TYR A 151 22.06 -9.78 0.15
CA TYR A 151 22.13 -10.02 1.59
C TYR A 151 21.23 -9.06 2.36
N ALA A 152 21.24 -7.78 2.01
CA ALA A 152 20.41 -6.76 2.63
C ALA A 152 18.92 -7.03 2.40
N ALA A 153 18.53 -7.41 1.18
CA ALA A 153 17.15 -7.73 0.84
C ALA A 153 16.63 -8.95 1.62
N ILE A 154 17.42 -10.02 1.68
CA ILE A 154 17.04 -11.23 2.43
C ILE A 154 16.95 -10.92 3.93
N LYS A 155 17.91 -10.22 4.49
CA LYS A 155 17.91 -9.84 5.91
C LYS A 155 16.71 -8.95 6.25
N PHE A 156 16.43 -7.96 5.42
CA PHE A 156 15.25 -7.10 5.56
C PHE A 156 13.96 -7.92 5.53
N PHE A 157 13.82 -8.79 4.52
CA PHE A 157 12.61 -9.60 4.35
C PHE A 157 12.38 -10.54 5.55
N ILE A 158 13.41 -11.30 5.96
CA ILE A 158 13.28 -12.24 7.09
C ILE A 158 12.96 -11.49 8.38
N PHE A 159 13.64 -10.37 8.65
CA PHE A 159 13.41 -9.61 9.88
C PHE A 159 11.99 -9.03 9.93
N THR A 160 11.54 -8.45 8.81
CA THR A 160 10.21 -7.83 8.75
C THR A 160 9.11 -8.89 8.74
N ALA A 161 9.28 -9.99 7.98
CA ALA A 161 8.32 -11.10 7.97
C ALA A 161 8.20 -11.77 9.35
N PHE A 162 9.29 -11.92 10.09
CA PHE A 162 9.22 -12.44 11.47
C PHE A 162 8.43 -11.49 12.38
N GLY A 163 8.65 -10.17 12.28
CA GLY A 163 7.90 -9.18 13.03
C GLY A 163 6.40 -9.18 12.67
N SER A 164 6.08 -9.30 11.38
CA SER A 164 4.70 -9.34 10.91
C SER A 164 3.96 -10.62 11.31
N LEU A 165 4.64 -11.76 11.39
CA LEU A 165 4.06 -12.97 11.96
C LEU A 165 3.66 -12.81 13.43
N LEU A 166 4.48 -12.12 14.23
CA LEU A 166 4.13 -11.80 15.62
C LEU A 166 2.93 -10.85 15.67
N MET A 167 2.86 -9.88 14.78
CA MET A 167 1.69 -8.99 14.64
C MET A 167 0.44 -9.79 14.26
N LEU A 168 0.53 -10.76 13.35
CA LEU A 168 -0.58 -11.63 12.99
C LEU A 168 -1.09 -12.44 14.20
N VAL A 169 -0.19 -12.97 15.00
CA VAL A 169 -0.55 -13.66 16.25
C VAL A 169 -1.31 -12.73 17.20
N ALA A 170 -0.87 -11.47 17.32
CA ALA A 170 -1.58 -10.47 18.12
C ALA A 170 -2.97 -10.16 17.57
N ILE A 171 -3.11 -10.00 16.26
CA ILE A 171 -4.41 -9.76 15.57
C ILE A 171 -5.37 -10.95 15.81
N ILE A 172 -4.89 -12.18 15.66
CA ILE A 172 -5.69 -13.39 15.93
C ILE A 172 -6.08 -13.47 17.41
N SER A 173 -5.18 -13.10 18.31
CA SER A 173 -5.46 -13.07 19.75
C SER A 173 -6.55 -12.05 20.10
N LEU A 174 -6.52 -10.86 19.50
CA LEU A 174 -7.57 -9.85 19.65
C LEU A 174 -8.92 -10.35 19.16
N TYR A 175 -8.95 -10.97 17.99
CA TYR A 175 -10.16 -11.60 17.44
C TYR A 175 -10.74 -12.63 18.43
N TYR A 176 -9.90 -13.50 18.98
CA TYR A 176 -10.32 -14.53 19.92
C TYR A 176 -10.82 -13.94 21.26
N LEU A 177 -10.14 -12.93 21.78
CA LEU A 177 -10.57 -12.23 22.98
C LEU A 177 -11.93 -11.55 22.79
N HIS A 178 -12.14 -10.89 21.66
CA HIS A 178 -13.42 -10.28 21.32
C HIS A 178 -14.52 -11.35 21.14
N LEU A 179 -14.22 -12.48 20.50
CA LEU A 179 -15.14 -13.61 20.36
C LEU A 179 -15.58 -14.16 21.72
N THR A 180 -14.65 -14.33 22.66
CA THR A 180 -14.98 -14.85 24.01
C THR A 180 -15.75 -13.84 24.87
N ALA A 181 -15.51 -12.55 24.68
CA ALA A 181 -16.17 -11.50 25.44
C ALA A 181 -17.60 -11.19 24.93
N THR A 182 -17.81 -11.19 23.62
CA THR A 182 -19.07 -10.73 23.00
C THR A 182 -19.87 -11.84 22.32
N GLY A 183 -19.30 -13.04 22.14
CA GLY A 183 -19.87 -14.15 21.39
C GLY A 183 -19.77 -13.98 19.86
N ARG A 184 -19.13 -12.92 19.36
CA ARG A 184 -18.93 -12.64 17.93
C ARG A 184 -17.50 -12.21 17.68
N GLY A 185 -16.78 -12.95 16.82
CA GLY A 185 -15.46 -12.55 16.37
C GLY A 185 -15.56 -11.49 15.27
N THR A 186 -14.67 -10.49 15.32
CA THR A 186 -14.51 -9.50 14.26
C THR A 186 -13.06 -9.04 14.19
N PHE A 187 -12.61 -8.66 13.00
CA PHE A 187 -11.33 -7.98 12.78
C PHE A 187 -11.52 -6.47 12.58
N ASP A 188 -12.75 -6.00 12.61
CA ASP A 188 -13.07 -4.60 12.43
C ASP A 188 -12.59 -3.78 13.64
N PHE A 189 -11.84 -2.72 13.36
CA PHE A 189 -11.28 -1.83 14.40
C PHE A 189 -12.34 -0.90 14.99
N VAL A 190 -13.46 -0.66 14.28
CA VAL A 190 -14.49 0.32 14.66
C VAL A 190 -15.59 -0.30 15.51
N THR A 191 -15.69 -1.62 15.53
CA THR A 191 -16.62 -2.39 16.40
C THR A 191 -15.95 -2.84 17.67
#